data_3b1b6f1dce171bcd6b3d3e4b35e37d50
#
_entry.id   3b1b6f1dce171bcd6b3d3e4b35e37d50
#
_cell.length_a   1.000
_cell.length_b   1.000
_cell.length_c   1.000
_cell.angle_alpha   90.00
_cell.angle_beta   90.00
_cell.angle_gamma   90.00
#
_symmetry.space_group_name_H-M   'P 1'
#
loop_
_entity.id
_entity.type
_entity.pdbx_description
1 polymer ?
#
loop_
_entity_poly.entity_id
_entity_poly.type
_entity_poly.pdbx_seq_one_letter_code
_entity_poly.pdbx_strand_id
1 'polypeptide(L)'
;MVDVLVCSIPVLDLQYPPSSPAVIKACLQRNGYTARTSDWNLDLFELCRESNVDHTEVQNVMQSSSFDPNADNFVESLFAKHKPVLNKWLEHCVQDIITTNPKVVGISVFSYYSHKSALALLHTIRKHCPDTKIMLGGRGLSSMPFGPTYKQFERFFDHK
;
A
#
# COMPACT_ATOMS: atom_id res chain seq x y z
N MET A 1 17.81 -1.92 -11.85
CA MET A 1 17.35 -2.87 -10.80
C MET A 1 17.64 -2.25 -9.45
N VAL A 2 16.68 -2.21 -8.57
CA VAL A 2 16.79 -1.65 -7.21
C VAL A 2 16.64 -2.79 -6.22
N ASP A 3 17.42 -2.83 -5.12
CA ASP A 3 17.28 -3.90 -4.15
C ASP A 3 15.95 -3.77 -3.39
N VAL A 4 15.62 -2.56 -2.92
CA VAL A 4 14.40 -2.32 -2.14
C VAL A 4 13.66 -1.08 -2.62
N LEU A 5 12.36 -1.23 -2.91
CA LEU A 5 11.42 -0.13 -3.06
C LEU A 5 10.63 0.02 -1.77
N VAL A 6 10.71 1.17 -1.10
CA VAL A 6 9.99 1.44 0.15
C VAL A 6 8.86 2.43 -0.11
N CYS A 7 7.63 2.00 0.17
CA CYS A 7 6.42 2.75 -0.18
C CYS A 7 5.62 3.17 1.05
N SER A 8 5.13 4.40 1.04
CA SER A 8 4.03 4.86 1.88
C SER A 8 2.70 4.69 1.16
N ILE A 9 1.66 4.33 1.89
CA ILE A 9 0.33 4.06 1.33
C ILE A 9 -0.75 4.89 2.01
N PRO A 10 -1.89 5.15 1.38
CA PRO A 10 -3.04 5.75 2.02
C PRO A 10 -3.51 4.91 3.24
N VAL A 11 -4.01 5.49 4.35
CA VAL A 11 -4.38 6.88 4.50
C VAL A 11 -3.35 7.59 5.36
N LEU A 12 -2.74 8.65 4.85
CA LEU A 12 -1.79 9.49 5.56
C LEU A 12 -2.17 10.97 5.37
N ASP A 13 -1.81 11.78 6.36
CA ASP A 13 -1.94 13.22 6.26
C ASP A 13 -0.95 13.76 5.22
N LEU A 14 -1.45 14.53 4.27
CA LEU A 14 -0.62 15.12 3.20
C LEU A 14 0.25 16.29 3.69
N GLN A 15 -0.10 16.88 4.85
CA GLN A 15 0.69 17.97 5.43
C GLN A 15 2.02 17.49 6.01
N TYR A 16 2.11 16.21 6.35
CA TYR A 16 3.28 15.62 6.98
C TYR A 16 3.78 14.43 6.17
N PRO A 17 4.77 14.63 5.29
CA PRO A 17 5.37 13.53 4.53
C PRO A 17 5.87 12.43 5.46
N PRO A 18 5.60 11.16 5.16
CA PRO A 18 6.04 10.07 6.02
C PRO A 18 7.57 9.98 6.05
N SER A 19 8.17 10.17 7.21
CA SER A 19 9.62 10.10 7.39
C SER A 19 10.16 8.65 7.35
N SER A 20 9.34 7.67 7.68
CA SER A 20 9.78 6.27 7.78
C SER A 20 10.37 5.70 6.49
N PRO A 21 9.81 5.87 5.30
CA PRO A 21 10.45 5.41 4.07
C PRO A 21 11.82 6.05 3.82
N ALA A 22 11.96 7.34 4.12
CA ALA A 22 13.23 8.05 3.95
C ALA A 22 14.32 7.52 4.91
N VAL A 23 13.97 7.27 6.18
CA VAL A 23 14.87 6.69 7.17
C VAL A 23 15.29 5.28 6.76
N ILE A 24 14.34 4.42 6.36
CA ILE A 24 14.63 3.06 5.91
C ILE A 24 15.55 3.08 4.69
N LYS A 25 15.26 3.94 3.70
CA LYS A 25 16.13 4.14 2.53
C LYS A 25 17.55 4.50 2.95
N ALA A 26 17.71 5.47 3.85
CA ALA A 26 19.03 5.89 4.31
C ALA A 26 19.79 4.75 5.03
N CYS A 27 19.09 3.96 5.87
CA CYS A 27 19.67 2.80 6.53
C CYS A 27 20.11 1.72 5.52
N LEU A 28 19.29 1.42 4.52
CA LEU A 28 19.63 0.46 3.46
C LEU A 28 20.85 0.90 2.68
N GLN A 29 20.91 2.17 2.27
CA GLN A 29 22.03 2.72 1.52
C GLN A 29 23.34 2.70 2.31
N ARG A 30 23.28 2.99 3.62
CA ARG A 30 24.46 2.88 4.51
C ARG A 30 24.99 1.46 4.63
N ASN A 31 24.14 0.46 4.40
CA ASN A 31 24.50 -0.97 4.41
C ASN A 31 24.75 -1.54 3.01
N GLY A 32 24.97 -0.69 2.00
CA GLY A 32 25.37 -1.10 0.66
C GLY A 32 24.24 -1.55 -0.27
N TYR A 33 22.97 -1.41 0.14
CA TYR A 33 21.83 -1.73 -0.71
C TYR A 33 21.37 -0.52 -1.52
N THR A 34 20.93 -0.78 -2.75
CA THR A 34 20.22 0.23 -3.54
C THR A 34 18.76 0.32 -3.10
N ALA A 35 18.30 1.54 -2.78
CA ALA A 35 16.92 1.73 -2.33
C ALA A 35 16.28 2.97 -2.95
N ARG A 36 15.01 2.84 -3.32
CA ARG A 36 14.13 3.91 -3.79
C ARG A 36 12.93 4.03 -2.87
N THR A 37 12.36 5.22 -2.78
CA THR A 37 11.08 5.45 -2.09
C THR A 37 10.02 5.91 -3.08
N SER A 38 8.77 5.50 -2.84
CA SER A 38 7.59 6.02 -3.53
C SER A 38 6.53 6.42 -2.51
N ASP A 39 5.87 7.54 -2.76
CA ASP A 39 4.77 8.01 -1.93
C ASP A 39 3.44 7.80 -2.65
N TRP A 40 2.93 6.57 -2.59
CA TRP A 40 1.66 6.19 -3.21
C TRP A 40 0.44 6.85 -2.55
N ASN A 41 0.61 7.44 -1.36
CA ASN A 41 -0.44 8.27 -0.76
C ASN A 41 -0.55 9.63 -1.48
N LEU A 42 0.57 10.25 -1.81
CA LEU A 42 0.61 11.47 -2.61
C LEU A 42 0.12 11.21 -4.04
N ASP A 43 0.52 10.09 -4.64
CA ASP A 43 0.07 9.70 -5.98
C ASP A 43 -1.46 9.54 -6.05
N LEU A 44 -2.10 8.99 -5.00
CA LEU A 44 -3.55 8.93 -4.91
C LEU A 44 -4.18 10.33 -4.89
N PHE A 45 -3.59 11.26 -4.13
CA PHE A 45 -4.07 12.64 -4.08
C PHE A 45 -4.02 13.30 -5.47
N GLU A 46 -2.91 13.15 -6.17
CA GLU A 46 -2.75 13.69 -7.54
C GLU A 46 -3.75 13.07 -8.51
N LEU A 47 -3.97 11.76 -8.45
CA LEU A 47 -4.98 11.07 -9.27
C LEU A 47 -6.41 11.54 -8.97
N CYS A 48 -6.73 11.80 -7.71
CA CYS A 48 -8.02 12.39 -7.33
C CYS A 48 -8.19 13.79 -7.93
N ARG A 49 -7.15 14.62 -7.84
CA ARG A 49 -7.14 15.97 -8.42
C ARG A 49 -7.33 15.94 -9.93
N GLU A 50 -6.60 15.10 -10.64
CA GLU A 50 -6.69 14.94 -12.10
C GLU A 50 -8.05 14.40 -12.54
N SER A 51 -8.68 13.57 -11.73
CA SER A 51 -9.99 12.96 -12.00
C SER A 51 -11.16 13.83 -11.50
N ASN A 52 -10.89 15.01 -10.94
CA ASN A 52 -11.88 15.87 -10.29
C ASN A 52 -12.74 15.15 -9.24
N VAL A 53 -12.09 14.31 -8.43
CA VAL A 53 -12.69 13.56 -7.32
C VAL A 53 -12.22 14.15 -6.00
N ASP A 54 -13.12 14.32 -5.04
CA ASP A 54 -12.75 14.77 -3.71
C ASP A 54 -11.92 13.70 -2.97
N HIS A 55 -10.66 14.02 -2.74
CA HIS A 55 -9.73 13.13 -2.03
C HIS A 55 -10.22 12.79 -0.61
N THR A 56 -10.89 13.72 0.07
CA THR A 56 -11.44 13.48 1.42
C THR A 56 -12.50 12.38 1.38
N GLU A 57 -13.37 12.39 0.37
CA GLU A 57 -14.34 11.31 0.20
C GLU A 57 -13.67 9.95 -0.04
N VAL A 58 -12.62 9.92 -0.86
CA VAL A 58 -11.85 8.69 -1.11
C VAL A 58 -11.22 8.18 0.17
N GLN A 59 -10.60 9.05 0.95
CA GLN A 59 -10.03 8.69 2.26
C GLN A 59 -11.11 8.15 3.22
N ASN A 60 -12.27 8.75 3.29
CA ASN A 60 -13.37 8.30 4.14
C ASN A 60 -13.84 6.88 3.77
N VAL A 61 -13.90 6.56 2.47
CA VAL A 61 -14.20 5.20 2.03
C VAL A 61 -13.13 4.21 2.47
N MET A 62 -11.86 4.58 2.33
CA MET A 62 -10.75 3.74 2.79
C MET A 62 -10.73 3.53 4.29
N GLN A 63 -11.18 4.52 5.08
CA GLN A 63 -11.23 4.46 6.54
C GLN A 63 -12.46 3.73 7.07
N SER A 64 -13.53 3.60 6.28
CA SER A 64 -14.79 3.00 6.76
C SER A 64 -14.58 1.57 7.27
N SER A 65 -15.26 1.20 8.35
CA SER A 65 -15.01 -0.04 9.08
C SER A 65 -15.73 -1.28 8.51
N SER A 66 -16.67 -1.09 7.60
CA SER A 66 -17.50 -2.18 7.08
C SER A 66 -16.89 -2.76 5.81
N PHE A 67 -16.20 -3.87 5.91
CA PHE A 67 -15.86 -4.70 4.78
C PHE A 67 -15.75 -6.17 5.21
N ASP A 68 -16.14 -7.07 4.31
CA ASP A 68 -15.90 -8.51 4.47
C ASP A 68 -14.62 -8.89 3.71
N PRO A 69 -13.56 -9.21 4.45
CA PRO A 69 -12.27 -9.54 3.83
C PRO A 69 -12.24 -10.92 3.16
N ASN A 70 -13.27 -11.74 3.36
CA ASN A 70 -13.39 -13.08 2.77
C ASN A 70 -14.25 -13.09 1.51
N ALA A 71 -14.85 -11.95 1.14
CA ALA A 71 -15.63 -11.85 -0.08
C ALA A 71 -14.73 -12.03 -1.32
N ASP A 72 -15.15 -12.86 -2.28
CA ASP A 72 -14.41 -13.10 -3.53
C ASP A 72 -14.18 -11.81 -4.34
N ASN A 73 -15.07 -10.83 -4.18
CA ASN A 73 -15.02 -9.51 -4.81
C ASN A 73 -14.57 -8.40 -3.84
N PHE A 74 -13.80 -8.77 -2.84
CA PHE A 74 -13.37 -7.90 -1.75
C PHE A 74 -12.82 -6.54 -2.21
N VAL A 75 -11.88 -6.51 -3.17
CA VAL A 75 -11.32 -5.26 -3.70
C VAL A 75 -12.38 -4.42 -4.41
N GLU A 76 -13.30 -5.07 -5.12
CA GLU A 76 -14.39 -4.39 -5.82
C GLU A 76 -15.41 -3.77 -4.86
N SER A 77 -15.75 -4.49 -3.79
CA SER A 77 -16.69 -4.00 -2.77
C SER A 77 -16.10 -2.88 -1.93
N LEU A 78 -14.79 -2.92 -1.64
CA LEU A 78 -14.08 -1.87 -0.89
C LEU A 78 -14.17 -0.51 -1.55
N PHE A 79 -14.11 -0.49 -2.86
CA PHE A 79 -13.90 0.71 -3.64
C PHE A 79 -15.07 1.06 -4.58
N ALA A 80 -16.25 0.46 -4.36
CA ALA A 80 -17.40 0.59 -5.27
C ALA A 80 -17.72 2.05 -5.62
N LYS A 81 -17.69 2.97 -4.66
CA LYS A 81 -18.04 4.38 -4.88
C LYS A 81 -17.03 5.14 -5.75
N HIS A 82 -15.73 4.84 -5.58
CA HIS A 82 -14.64 5.56 -6.26
C HIS A 82 -13.76 4.62 -7.11
N LYS A 83 -14.36 3.53 -7.57
CA LYS A 83 -13.68 2.46 -8.31
C LYS A 83 -12.76 2.97 -9.43
N PRO A 84 -13.14 3.94 -10.29
CA PRO A 84 -12.27 4.36 -11.37
C PRO A 84 -10.95 4.97 -10.90
N VAL A 85 -10.97 5.86 -9.91
CA VAL A 85 -9.75 6.50 -9.42
C VAL A 85 -8.90 5.54 -8.60
N LEU A 86 -9.52 4.65 -7.83
CA LEU A 86 -8.82 3.67 -7.01
C LEU A 86 -8.20 2.55 -7.85
N ASN A 87 -8.84 2.12 -8.94
CA ASN A 87 -8.23 1.21 -9.89
C ASN A 87 -7.02 1.83 -10.57
N LYS A 88 -7.11 3.10 -11.02
CA LYS A 88 -5.96 3.82 -11.57
C LYS A 88 -4.80 3.89 -10.57
N TRP A 89 -5.11 4.13 -9.31
CA TRP A 89 -4.09 4.14 -8.26
C TRP A 89 -3.43 2.77 -8.08
N LEU A 90 -4.20 1.68 -8.02
CA LEU A 90 -3.66 0.33 -7.93
C LEU A 90 -2.79 -0.03 -9.14
N GLU A 91 -3.25 0.32 -10.35
CA GLU A 91 -2.49 0.15 -11.59
C GLU A 91 -1.18 0.94 -11.57
N HIS A 92 -1.23 2.20 -11.11
CA HIS A 92 -0.05 3.04 -10.95
C HIS A 92 0.99 2.42 -10.01
N CYS A 93 0.56 1.92 -8.83
CA CYS A 93 1.44 1.24 -7.88
C CYS A 93 2.09 -0.01 -8.48
N VAL A 94 1.33 -0.83 -9.22
CA VAL A 94 1.86 -2.01 -9.93
C VAL A 94 2.86 -1.60 -11.00
N GLN A 95 2.53 -0.56 -11.78
CA GLN A 95 3.43 -0.07 -12.83
C GLN A 95 4.75 0.49 -12.26
N ASP A 96 4.70 1.15 -11.10
CA ASP A 96 5.91 1.61 -10.40
C ASP A 96 6.79 0.43 -9.96
N ILE A 97 6.19 -0.66 -9.47
CA ILE A 97 6.91 -1.90 -9.14
C ILE A 97 7.55 -2.50 -10.40
N ILE A 98 6.79 -2.65 -11.48
CA ILE A 98 7.29 -3.23 -12.74
C ILE A 98 8.45 -2.41 -13.29
N THR A 99 8.31 -1.07 -13.33
CA THR A 99 9.33 -0.16 -13.86
C THR A 99 10.58 -0.14 -12.99
N THR A 100 10.40 -0.14 -11.67
CA THR A 100 11.52 -0.12 -10.70
C THR A 100 12.22 -1.46 -10.64
N ASN A 101 11.49 -2.55 -10.87
CA ASN A 101 11.95 -3.95 -10.80
C ASN A 101 12.76 -4.24 -9.53
N PRO A 102 12.19 -4.02 -8.33
CA PRO A 102 12.90 -4.20 -7.07
C PRO A 102 12.97 -5.69 -6.69
N LYS A 103 14.01 -6.09 -5.94
CA LYS A 103 14.05 -7.43 -5.33
C LYS A 103 13.03 -7.58 -4.20
N VAL A 104 12.75 -6.49 -3.47
CA VAL A 104 11.80 -6.45 -2.35
C VAL A 104 10.99 -5.16 -2.40
N VAL A 105 9.69 -5.25 -2.21
CA VAL A 105 8.80 -4.11 -1.96
C VAL A 105 8.48 -4.03 -0.48
N GLY A 106 8.94 -2.96 0.17
CA GLY A 106 8.60 -2.63 1.56
C GLY A 106 7.40 -1.69 1.61
N ILE A 107 6.31 -2.11 2.25
CA ILE A 107 5.09 -1.32 2.38
C ILE A 107 4.96 -0.84 3.82
N SER A 108 4.94 0.48 4.02
CA SER A 108 4.74 1.11 5.33
C SER A 108 3.24 1.27 5.63
N VAL A 109 2.72 0.42 6.50
CA VAL A 109 1.35 0.51 7.04
C VAL A 109 1.40 1.36 8.31
N PHE A 110 1.21 2.66 8.16
CA PHE A 110 1.41 3.62 9.26
C PHE A 110 0.33 3.54 10.34
N SER A 111 -0.93 3.39 9.94
CA SER A 111 -2.08 3.41 10.84
C SER A 111 -3.05 2.25 10.55
N TYR A 112 -3.97 2.03 11.48
CA TYR A 112 -5.10 1.12 11.27
C TYR A 112 -5.91 1.47 10.02
N TYR A 113 -6.07 2.75 9.73
CA TYR A 113 -6.83 3.21 8.56
C TYR A 113 -6.20 2.85 7.21
N SER A 114 -4.92 2.49 7.19
CA SER A 114 -4.22 2.05 5.97
C SER A 114 -4.41 0.56 5.65
N HIS A 115 -5.14 -0.19 6.47
CA HIS A 115 -5.26 -1.64 6.28
C HIS A 115 -5.98 -2.03 5.00
N LYS A 116 -7.06 -1.33 4.66
CA LYS A 116 -7.82 -1.62 3.44
C LYS A 116 -7.02 -1.36 2.18
N SER A 117 -6.34 -0.22 2.14
CA SER A 117 -5.44 0.11 1.03
C SER A 117 -4.29 -0.90 0.93
N ALA A 118 -3.72 -1.32 2.06
CA ALA A 118 -2.70 -2.36 2.09
C ALA A 118 -3.20 -3.69 1.53
N LEU A 119 -4.38 -4.16 1.97
CA LEU A 119 -4.96 -5.42 1.49
C LEU A 119 -5.30 -5.38 0.00
N ALA A 120 -5.93 -4.30 -0.47
CA ALA A 120 -6.23 -4.12 -1.89
C ALA A 120 -4.97 -4.12 -2.75
N LEU A 121 -3.94 -3.41 -2.27
CA LEU A 121 -2.65 -3.34 -2.94
C LEU A 121 -1.95 -4.69 -2.99
N LEU A 122 -1.90 -5.42 -1.86
CA LEU A 122 -1.31 -6.76 -1.78
C LEU A 122 -1.99 -7.74 -2.74
N HIS A 123 -3.32 -7.73 -2.77
CA HIS A 123 -4.09 -8.55 -3.71
C HIS A 123 -3.73 -8.22 -5.16
N THR A 124 -3.66 -6.93 -5.48
CA THR A 124 -3.32 -6.47 -6.83
C THR A 124 -1.87 -6.81 -7.21
N ILE A 125 -0.91 -6.61 -6.30
CA ILE A 125 0.50 -6.99 -6.54
C ILE A 125 0.61 -8.50 -6.77
N ARG A 126 -0.01 -9.34 -5.95
CA ARG A 126 0.03 -10.80 -6.14
C ARG A 126 -0.57 -11.26 -7.46
N LYS A 127 -1.59 -10.55 -7.93
CA LYS A 127 -2.21 -10.83 -9.24
C LYS A 127 -1.30 -10.49 -10.42
N HIS A 128 -0.58 -9.37 -10.37
CA HIS A 128 0.18 -8.83 -11.50
C HIS A 128 1.69 -9.05 -11.40
N CYS A 129 2.21 -9.22 -10.19
CA CYS A 129 3.62 -9.40 -9.86
C CYS A 129 3.78 -10.54 -8.83
N PRO A 130 3.41 -11.79 -9.17
CA PRO A 130 3.31 -12.90 -8.19
C PRO A 130 4.64 -13.21 -7.50
N ASP A 131 5.77 -13.05 -8.20
CA ASP A 131 7.10 -13.36 -7.68
C ASP A 131 7.73 -12.23 -6.85
N THR A 132 7.06 -11.08 -6.75
CA THR A 132 7.57 -9.94 -5.98
C THR A 132 7.61 -10.27 -4.50
N LYS A 133 8.78 -10.16 -3.89
CA LYS A 133 8.90 -10.29 -2.43
C LYS A 133 8.35 -9.04 -1.76
N ILE A 134 7.43 -9.23 -0.79
CA ILE A 134 6.78 -8.14 -0.08
C ILE A 134 7.14 -8.21 1.39
N MET A 135 7.50 -7.07 1.95
CA MET A 135 7.69 -6.87 3.38
C MET A 135 6.73 -5.80 3.86
N LEU A 136 5.92 -6.12 4.86
CA LEU A 136 5.07 -5.15 5.53
C LEU A 136 5.74 -4.67 6.81
N GLY A 137 5.62 -3.39 7.09
CA GLY A 137 6.09 -2.77 8.30
C GLY A 137 5.23 -1.59 8.71
N GLY A 138 5.55 -1.00 9.85
CA GLY A 138 4.88 0.20 10.35
C GLY A 138 4.00 -0.04 11.58
N ARG A 139 3.70 1.06 12.27
CA ARG A 139 2.95 1.04 13.54
C ARG A 139 1.53 0.48 13.39
N GLY A 140 0.92 0.65 12.22
CA GLY A 140 -0.42 0.13 11.92
C GLY A 140 -0.53 -1.39 12.10
N LEU A 141 0.55 -2.14 11.83
CA LEU A 141 0.57 -3.58 12.01
C LEU A 141 0.70 -3.99 13.48
N SER A 142 1.45 -3.23 14.28
CA SER A 142 1.68 -3.56 15.70
C SER A 142 0.43 -3.38 16.56
N SER A 143 -0.53 -2.59 16.12
CA SER A 143 -1.83 -2.42 16.79
C SER A 143 -2.79 -3.60 16.58
N MET A 144 -2.37 -4.64 15.88
CA MET A 144 -3.19 -5.80 15.50
C MET A 144 -2.59 -7.14 15.91
N PRO A 145 -2.16 -7.33 17.15
CA PRO A 145 -1.33 -8.50 17.47
C PRO A 145 -2.01 -9.86 17.21
N PHE A 146 -3.34 -9.97 17.11
CA PHE A 146 -4.02 -11.28 16.96
C PHE A 146 -5.45 -11.20 16.42
N GLY A 147 -5.84 -10.12 15.74
CA GLY A 147 -7.20 -9.96 15.24
C GLY A 147 -7.47 -10.67 13.90
N PRO A 148 -8.75 -10.79 13.49
CA PRO A 148 -9.12 -11.37 12.20
C PRO A 148 -8.39 -10.74 11.01
N THR A 149 -8.05 -9.47 11.09
CA THR A 149 -7.35 -8.73 10.03
C THR A 149 -5.91 -9.18 9.85
N TYR A 150 -5.20 -9.62 10.92
CA TYR A 150 -3.85 -10.16 10.79
C TYR A 150 -3.83 -11.43 9.94
N LYS A 151 -4.79 -12.35 10.15
CA LYS A 151 -4.93 -13.58 9.37
C LYS A 151 -5.13 -13.33 7.88
N GLN A 152 -5.71 -12.18 7.52
CA GLN A 152 -5.89 -11.78 6.12
C GLN A 152 -4.60 -11.37 5.46
N PHE A 153 -3.68 -10.75 6.22
CA PHE A 153 -2.35 -10.44 5.72
C PHE A 153 -1.48 -11.70 5.58
N GLU A 154 -1.63 -12.70 6.48
CA GLU A 154 -0.82 -13.93 6.45
C GLU A 154 -0.86 -14.65 5.10
N ARG A 155 -2.02 -14.67 4.41
CA ARG A 155 -2.16 -15.32 3.10
C ARG A 155 -1.32 -14.68 1.99
N PHE A 156 -0.80 -13.46 2.20
CA PHE A 156 0.05 -12.76 1.25
C PHE A 156 1.53 -12.92 1.54
N PHE A 157 1.89 -13.53 2.67
CA PHE A 157 3.28 -13.78 3.03
C PHE A 157 3.72 -15.14 2.50
N ASP A 158 4.92 -15.17 1.94
CA ASP A 158 5.60 -16.43 1.63
C ASP A 158 6.16 -16.98 2.94
N HIS A 159 5.39 -17.82 3.62
CA HIS A 159 5.91 -18.63 4.71
C HIS A 159 6.78 -19.74 4.11
N LYS A 160 8.07 -19.48 3.99
CA LYS A 160 9.09 -20.50 3.80
C LYS A 160 10.18 -20.35 4.83
#